data_9533c5f5fdb5f841795d63d34199d811
#
_entry.id   9533c5f5fdb5f841795d63d34199d811
#
_cell.length_a   1.000
_cell.length_b   1.000
_cell.length_c   1.000
_cell.angle_alpha   90.00
_cell.angle_beta   90.00
_cell.angle_gamma   90.00
#
_symmetry.space_group_name_H-M   'P 1'
#
loop_
_entity.id
_entity.type
_entity.pdbx_description
1 polymer ?
#
loop_
_entity_poly.entity_id
_entity_poly.type
_entity_poly.pdbx_seq_one_letter_code
_entity_poly.pdbx_strand_id
1 'polypeptide(L)'
;MIFVVLNGNIRDMRAICFPLDISDMIPHMRHFFRVELEDEWKLQQLSERLRRLVYGAMDYNSLIQPKRKLIYKLYMGEKWQYPKLTDLTTLDGTLTERMDLVSFMTVTATSTSEAQTNFSPHYFDSDDRQVVDRGVRHILLTPDEATDKDVELNRPEGRRLVKLYKSFEEAAPNYFDIFREGERIWCERIGRRPVGKALSRTAEAANDNDDNVHPWVEITPGHAAVNAPRAIIVAMHWFQAGGAERWALETVKLVREAGFLPIIVTDCDGHQPWITNPVFDDALLLPMTLPLQERPGDSPLLRALFEQFNIPGILIHHCQWMYDNLWWVKSHFPQTQVIDSLHIVEYYFRGGYPKESVAHDEWIDLHHVISPQLKHWMVDYHHVAPVKVVDAPLIGLTADAKASKFKSRDKSKPFTVAYVGRVVRQKRPDAFILAAKAVNDAYPGEFRFIMQGSGNMDAFADRLLKRYGLENVVERRGMGVPVAQTYQETDALLISSVNEGITLTSIEAISAGIPVLSANVGSQETLIPPQGLCRRMTPQFVRDTKSILSHIVNNEENRRKLWESELARLQKFSQMESADAYFKKMLKEWHDQ
;
A
#
# COMPACT_ATOMS: atom_id res chain seq x y z
N MET A 1 30.47 -21.48 -14.57
CA MET A 1 31.61 -22.25 -15.10
C MET A 1 31.05 -23.17 -16.18
N ILE A 2 31.08 -22.72 -17.41
CA ILE A 2 30.59 -23.50 -18.57
C ILE A 2 31.81 -24.14 -19.21
N PHE A 3 31.88 -25.46 -19.17
CA PHE A 3 32.91 -26.22 -19.87
C PHE A 3 32.45 -26.48 -21.31
N VAL A 4 33.12 -25.85 -22.28
CA VAL A 4 33.02 -26.26 -23.68
C VAL A 4 34.15 -27.25 -23.96
N VAL A 5 33.79 -28.51 -24.15
CA VAL A 5 34.72 -29.54 -24.59
C VAL A 5 34.83 -29.49 -26.10
N LEU A 6 35.93 -28.93 -26.61
CA LEU A 6 36.35 -29.13 -28.00
C LEU A 6 37.40 -30.27 -28.02
N ASN A 7 37.20 -31.25 -28.89
CA ASN A 7 38.05 -32.40 -29.08
C ASN A 7 39.52 -32.04 -29.39
N GLY A 8 40.45 -32.56 -28.60
CA GLY A 8 41.83 -32.67 -28.99
C GLY A 8 42.87 -32.20 -27.94
N ASN A 9 43.59 -33.17 -27.36
CA ASN A 9 44.85 -33.12 -26.62
C ASN A 9 44.99 -32.17 -25.40
N ILE A 10 45.02 -32.83 -24.27
CA ILE A 10 45.36 -32.32 -22.93
C ILE A 10 46.87 -32.05 -22.83
N ARG A 11 47.36 -30.93 -23.30
CA ARG A 11 48.74 -30.44 -22.95
C ARG A 11 49.00 -28.93 -23.03
N ASP A 12 48.01 -28.09 -23.24
CA ASP A 12 48.18 -26.63 -23.12
C ASP A 12 46.93 -25.97 -22.59
N MET A 13 46.64 -26.14 -21.30
CA MET A 13 45.59 -25.36 -20.62
C MET A 13 46.25 -24.06 -20.07
N ARG A 14 46.33 -23.04 -20.88
CA ARG A 14 46.37 -21.67 -20.35
C ARG A 14 44.92 -21.25 -20.06
N ALA A 15 44.64 -21.08 -18.78
CA ALA A 15 43.40 -20.44 -18.35
C ALA A 15 43.36 -19.01 -18.91
N ILE A 16 42.62 -18.82 -19.99
CA ILE A 16 42.24 -17.49 -20.45
C ILE A 16 41.06 -17.08 -19.53
N CYS A 17 41.41 -16.41 -18.43
CA CYS A 17 40.42 -15.63 -17.68
C CYS A 17 40.05 -14.41 -18.53
N PHE A 18 38.99 -14.50 -19.29
CA PHE A 18 38.25 -13.31 -19.67
C PHE A 18 37.50 -12.83 -18.42
N PRO A 19 37.69 -11.60 -17.96
CA PRO A 19 36.74 -11.01 -17.05
C PRO A 19 35.46 -10.81 -17.86
N LEU A 20 34.54 -11.78 -17.76
CA LEU A 20 33.14 -11.52 -18.10
C LEU A 20 32.69 -10.47 -17.10
N ASP A 21 32.50 -9.27 -17.59
CA ASP A 21 31.81 -8.21 -16.86
C ASP A 21 30.38 -8.68 -16.68
N ILE A 22 30.09 -9.24 -15.48
CA ILE A 22 28.78 -9.79 -15.14
C ILE A 22 27.73 -8.68 -15.08
N SER A 23 28.16 -7.41 -15.12
CA SER A 23 27.28 -6.23 -15.16
C SER A 23 26.41 -6.20 -16.42
N ASP A 24 26.82 -6.85 -17.53
CA ASP A 24 26.05 -6.89 -18.78
C ASP A 24 24.98 -7.99 -18.83
N MET A 25 24.90 -8.87 -17.82
CA MET A 25 23.94 -9.99 -17.77
C MET A 25 22.73 -9.76 -16.87
N ILE A 26 22.66 -8.66 -16.13
CA ILE A 26 21.50 -8.29 -15.31
C ILE A 26 20.97 -6.94 -15.84
N PRO A 27 19.74 -6.86 -16.35
CA PRO A 27 19.21 -5.57 -16.79
C PRO A 27 19.09 -4.59 -15.61
N HIS A 28 20.02 -3.65 -15.57
CA HIS A 28 19.93 -2.27 -15.11
C HIS A 28 19.25 -1.90 -13.78
N MET A 29 19.38 -2.66 -12.70
CA MET A 29 19.27 -2.04 -11.38
C MET A 29 20.60 -1.34 -11.05
N ARG A 30 20.61 -0.02 -11.06
CA ARG A 30 21.77 0.77 -10.60
C ARG A 30 21.78 0.76 -9.08
N HIS A 31 22.52 -0.18 -8.48
CA HIS A 31 22.77 -0.18 -7.05
C HIS A 31 23.84 0.83 -6.67
N PHE A 32 23.69 1.46 -5.51
CA PHE A 32 24.68 2.40 -4.95
C PHE A 32 25.74 1.71 -4.09
N PHE A 33 25.93 0.41 -4.29
CA PHE A 33 26.93 -0.37 -3.57
C PHE A 33 27.62 -1.37 -4.48
N ARG A 34 28.80 -1.79 -4.04
CA ARG A 34 29.52 -2.93 -4.62
C ARG A 34 29.77 -3.95 -3.51
N VAL A 35 29.28 -5.16 -3.68
CA VAL A 35 29.49 -6.28 -2.77
C VAL A 35 30.89 -6.86 -2.96
N GLU A 36 31.50 -7.37 -1.88
CA GLU A 36 32.75 -8.13 -2.00
C GLU A 36 32.51 -9.47 -2.71
N LEU A 37 33.45 -9.87 -3.59
CA LEU A 37 33.29 -11.07 -4.43
C LEU A 37 32.97 -12.34 -3.64
N GLU A 38 33.50 -12.46 -2.43
CA GLU A 38 33.25 -13.61 -1.54
C GLU A 38 31.82 -13.65 -0.99
N ASP A 39 31.13 -12.52 -0.98
CA ASP A 39 29.79 -12.37 -0.42
C ASP A 39 28.69 -12.37 -1.48
N GLU A 40 29.03 -12.11 -2.74
CA GLU A 40 28.04 -11.98 -3.83
C GLU A 40 27.22 -13.26 -4.03
N TRP A 41 27.87 -14.43 -4.01
CA TRP A 41 27.19 -15.72 -4.15
C TRP A 41 26.21 -16.01 -2.98
N LYS A 42 26.47 -15.47 -1.77
CA LYS A 42 25.58 -15.62 -0.62
C LYS A 42 24.24 -14.94 -0.87
N LEU A 43 24.26 -13.73 -1.42
CA LEU A 43 23.05 -12.97 -1.75
C LEU A 43 22.23 -13.64 -2.84
N GLN A 44 22.89 -14.34 -3.78
CA GLN A 44 22.21 -15.10 -4.82
C GLN A 44 21.44 -16.32 -4.30
N GLN A 45 21.75 -16.81 -3.10
CA GLN A 45 21.00 -17.90 -2.46
C GLN A 45 19.68 -17.45 -1.85
N LEU A 46 19.50 -16.15 -1.65
CA LEU A 46 18.24 -15.59 -1.15
C LEU A 46 17.16 -15.70 -2.23
N SER A 47 15.91 -15.87 -1.80
CA SER A 47 14.77 -15.69 -2.69
C SER A 47 14.79 -14.29 -3.30
N GLU A 48 14.10 -14.11 -4.41
CA GLU A 48 14.03 -12.81 -5.09
C GLU A 48 13.47 -11.73 -4.14
N ARG A 49 12.42 -12.06 -3.37
CA ARG A 49 11.84 -11.14 -2.40
C ARG A 49 12.86 -10.69 -1.34
N LEU A 50 13.52 -11.64 -0.69
CA LEU A 50 14.53 -11.34 0.33
C LEU A 50 15.70 -10.56 -0.25
N ARG A 51 16.15 -10.93 -1.43
CA ARG A 51 17.25 -10.24 -2.11
C ARG A 51 16.91 -8.78 -2.42
N ARG A 52 15.70 -8.50 -2.96
CA ARG A 52 15.26 -7.12 -3.22
C ARG A 52 15.14 -6.28 -1.95
N LEU A 53 14.68 -6.88 -0.85
CA LEU A 53 14.65 -6.20 0.45
C LEU A 53 16.04 -5.88 0.97
N VAL A 54 16.98 -6.83 0.87
CA VAL A 54 18.38 -6.62 1.28
C VAL A 54 19.04 -5.55 0.41
N TYR A 55 18.86 -5.61 -0.91
CA TYR A 55 19.41 -4.62 -1.82
C TYR A 55 18.86 -3.23 -1.55
N GLY A 56 17.56 -3.10 -1.30
CA GLY A 56 16.96 -1.82 -0.92
C GLY A 56 17.55 -1.25 0.37
N ALA A 57 17.79 -2.10 1.38
CA ALA A 57 18.47 -1.70 2.62
C ALA A 57 19.93 -1.28 2.38
N MET A 58 20.64 -1.98 1.50
CA MET A 58 22.01 -1.64 1.13
C MET A 58 22.09 -0.35 0.33
N ASP A 59 21.15 -0.12 -0.60
CA ASP A 59 21.05 1.15 -1.35
C ASP A 59 20.76 2.32 -0.43
N TYR A 60 19.80 2.17 0.50
CA TYR A 60 19.51 3.19 1.50
C TYR A 60 20.76 3.60 2.29
N ASN A 61 21.45 2.63 2.90
CA ASN A 61 22.65 2.91 3.69
C ASN A 61 23.78 3.49 2.84
N SER A 62 23.91 3.04 1.60
CA SER A 62 24.93 3.52 0.69
C SER A 62 24.69 4.96 0.24
N LEU A 63 23.42 5.34 0.04
CA LEU A 63 23.05 6.72 -0.31
C LEU A 63 23.37 7.69 0.82
N ILE A 64 23.04 7.35 2.07
CA ILE A 64 23.27 8.23 3.23
C ILE A 64 24.70 8.16 3.78
N GLN A 65 25.50 7.18 3.37
CA GLN A 65 26.89 7.01 3.79
C GLN A 65 27.82 6.77 2.58
N PRO A 66 28.05 7.79 1.79
CA PRO A 66 28.84 7.70 0.57
C PRO A 66 30.27 7.23 0.84
N LYS A 67 30.80 6.43 -0.09
CA LYS A 67 32.18 5.92 -0.09
C LYS A 67 32.57 5.06 1.13
N ARG A 68 31.61 4.71 1.98
CA ARG A 68 31.87 3.93 3.19
C ARG A 68 31.76 2.43 2.91
N LYS A 69 32.63 1.64 3.56
CA LYS A 69 32.53 0.20 3.62
C LYS A 69 31.64 -0.18 4.81
N LEU A 70 30.57 -0.97 4.55
CA LEU A 70 29.56 -1.37 5.52
C LEU A 70 29.46 -2.89 5.60
N ILE A 71 29.21 -3.39 6.80
CA ILE A 71 29.00 -4.81 7.11
C ILE A 71 27.54 -5.02 7.44
N TYR A 72 26.83 -5.81 6.66
CA TYR A 72 25.42 -6.10 6.84
C TYR A 72 25.24 -7.46 7.51
N LYS A 73 24.59 -7.51 8.66
CA LYS A 73 24.20 -8.73 9.36
C LYS A 73 22.72 -8.97 9.14
N LEU A 74 22.39 -10.10 8.50
CA LEU A 74 21.04 -10.47 8.13
C LEU A 74 20.45 -11.45 9.14
N TYR A 75 19.22 -11.17 9.55
CA TYR A 75 18.49 -11.96 10.53
C TYR A 75 17.15 -12.39 9.95
N MET A 76 16.70 -13.59 10.33
CA MET A 76 15.39 -14.11 9.95
C MET A 76 14.53 -14.19 11.19
N GLY A 77 13.37 -13.55 11.17
CA GLY A 77 12.49 -13.54 12.33
C GLY A 77 11.22 -12.73 12.11
N GLU A 78 10.46 -12.57 13.17
CA GLU A 78 9.23 -11.80 13.17
C GLU A 78 9.52 -10.31 13.39
N LYS A 79 8.60 -9.47 12.95
CA LYS A 79 8.66 -8.00 13.05
C LYS A 79 9.11 -7.48 14.43
N TRP A 80 8.78 -8.19 15.50
CA TRP A 80 9.04 -7.77 16.89
C TRP A 80 10.30 -8.39 17.48
N GLN A 81 11.01 -9.20 16.71
CA GLN A 81 12.28 -9.79 17.08
C GLN A 81 13.40 -8.94 16.46
N TYR A 82 14.04 -8.15 17.27
CA TYR A 82 15.20 -7.39 16.86
C TYR A 82 16.48 -8.19 17.07
N PRO A 83 17.54 -7.96 16.31
CA PRO A 83 18.81 -8.67 16.50
C PRO A 83 19.43 -8.40 17.87
N LYS A 84 19.97 -9.42 18.51
CA LYS A 84 20.76 -9.25 19.73
C LYS A 84 22.07 -8.57 19.37
N LEU A 85 22.27 -7.37 19.88
CA LEU A 85 23.50 -6.64 19.65
C LEU A 85 24.57 -7.10 20.63
N THR A 86 25.57 -7.70 20.08
CA THR A 86 26.80 -8.03 20.81
C THR A 86 27.76 -6.85 20.87
N ASP A 87 27.57 -5.88 19.99
CA ASP A 87 28.38 -4.64 19.91
C ASP A 87 27.52 -3.44 20.22
N LEU A 88 28.02 -2.49 21.00
CA LEU A 88 27.37 -1.23 21.38
C LEU A 88 27.10 -0.28 20.17
N THR A 89 27.15 -0.80 18.95
CA THR A 89 27.02 -0.04 17.72
C THR A 89 25.67 -0.30 17.10
N THR A 90 24.72 0.52 17.43
CA THR A 90 23.41 0.55 16.78
C THR A 90 23.15 1.91 16.20
N LEU A 91 22.57 1.93 15.04
CA LEU A 91 22.12 3.14 14.42
C LEU A 91 20.76 3.59 14.91
N ASP A 92 19.97 2.69 15.43
CA ASP A 92 18.68 3.04 15.96
C ASP A 92 18.68 2.82 17.49
N GLY A 93 18.66 3.87 18.25
CA GLY A 93 18.53 3.80 19.71
C GLY A 93 17.25 3.11 20.21
N THR A 94 16.52 2.39 19.34
CA THR A 94 15.26 1.69 19.67
C THR A 94 15.44 0.22 20.00
N LEU A 95 16.67 -0.28 20.03
CA LEU A 95 16.96 -1.68 20.31
C LEU A 95 16.63 -2.01 21.75
N THR A 96 15.50 -2.60 21.92
CA THR A 96 15.05 -3.13 23.19
C THR A 96 15.60 -4.53 23.43
N GLU A 97 15.73 -4.93 24.70
CA GLU A 97 16.36 -6.16 25.22
C GLU A 97 15.77 -7.51 24.73
N ARG A 98 14.95 -7.53 23.67
CA ARG A 98 14.20 -8.74 23.25
C ARG A 98 14.84 -9.50 22.08
N MET A 99 16.15 -9.66 22.08
CA MET A 99 16.81 -10.04 20.85
C MET A 99 17.60 -11.33 21.01
N ASP A 100 16.94 -12.43 20.72
CA ASP A 100 17.55 -13.76 20.71
C ASP A 100 17.88 -14.23 19.27
N LEU A 101 17.91 -13.32 18.28
CA LEU A 101 18.21 -13.68 16.91
C LEU A 101 19.72 -13.71 16.67
N VAL A 102 20.17 -14.76 15.99
CA VAL A 102 21.53 -14.88 15.47
C VAL A 102 21.53 -14.55 13.99
N SER A 103 22.50 -13.77 13.52
CA SER A 103 22.62 -13.51 12.09
C SER A 103 22.92 -14.80 11.34
N PHE A 104 22.12 -15.09 10.31
CA PHE A 104 22.33 -16.27 9.46
C PHE A 104 23.29 -15.98 8.30
N MET A 105 23.51 -14.71 7.99
CA MET A 105 24.37 -14.26 6.90
C MET A 105 25.02 -12.93 7.26
N THR A 106 26.27 -12.78 6.86
CA THR A 106 27.00 -11.49 6.91
C THR A 106 27.52 -11.18 5.52
N VAL A 107 27.30 -9.94 5.09
CA VAL A 107 27.70 -9.44 3.76
C VAL A 107 28.41 -8.10 3.92
N THR A 108 29.49 -7.90 3.18
CA THR A 108 30.23 -6.65 3.15
C THR A 108 30.07 -5.96 1.80
N ALA A 109 29.76 -4.67 1.84
CA ALA A 109 29.66 -3.88 0.64
C ALA A 109 30.26 -2.48 0.85
N THR A 110 30.74 -1.89 -0.25
CA THR A 110 31.25 -0.53 -0.28
C THR A 110 30.29 0.36 -1.06
N SER A 111 29.91 1.48 -0.46
CA SER A 111 29.07 2.48 -1.11
C SER A 111 29.77 3.08 -2.34
N THR A 112 29.04 3.15 -3.44
CA THR A 112 29.43 3.86 -4.67
C THR A 112 28.71 5.19 -4.83
N SER A 113 27.93 5.60 -3.83
CA SER A 113 27.26 6.90 -3.83
C SER A 113 28.26 8.05 -3.87
N GLU A 114 27.96 9.05 -4.66
CA GLU A 114 28.75 10.29 -4.78
C GLU A 114 28.10 11.46 -4.01
N ALA A 115 27.08 11.20 -3.21
CA ALA A 115 26.46 12.22 -2.38
C ALA A 115 27.50 12.96 -1.55
N GLN A 116 27.33 14.26 -1.41
CA GLN A 116 28.33 15.11 -0.73
C GLN A 116 28.23 15.02 0.80
N THR A 117 27.12 14.53 1.30
CA THR A 117 26.82 14.48 2.71
C THR A 117 27.21 13.15 3.31
N ASN A 118 28.10 13.18 4.29
CA ASN A 118 28.39 12.03 5.13
C ASN A 118 27.53 12.15 6.39
N PHE A 119 26.56 11.27 6.50
CA PHE A 119 25.65 11.25 7.63
C PHE A 119 26.34 10.63 8.85
N SER A 120 26.41 11.38 9.97
CA SER A 120 27.02 10.88 11.21
C SER A 120 25.98 10.15 12.07
N PRO A 121 26.29 8.94 12.55
CA PRO A 121 25.38 8.17 13.41
C PRO A 121 25.15 8.77 14.81
N HIS A 122 25.88 9.81 15.22
CA HIS A 122 25.58 10.56 16.47
C HIS A 122 24.17 11.12 16.53
N TYR A 123 23.49 11.06 15.44
CA TYR A 123 22.19 11.55 15.15
C TYR A 123 21.05 10.86 15.92
N PHE A 124 21.27 9.61 16.35
CA PHE A 124 20.22 8.78 16.95
C PHE A 124 20.30 8.69 18.46
N ASP A 125 21.27 9.32 19.08
CA ASP A 125 21.47 9.20 20.53
C ASP A 125 21.02 10.47 21.26
N SER A 126 19.85 10.37 21.91
CA SER A 126 19.36 11.41 22.85
C SER A 126 20.08 11.42 24.20
N ASP A 127 20.98 10.45 24.45
CA ASP A 127 21.55 10.21 25.79
C ASP A 127 23.06 10.51 25.91
N ASP A 128 23.63 11.45 25.17
CA ASP A 128 25.04 11.88 25.30
C ASP A 128 26.12 10.77 25.24
N ARG A 129 25.77 9.57 24.81
CA ARG A 129 26.74 8.49 24.63
C ARG A 129 27.39 8.62 23.27
N GLN A 130 28.69 8.74 23.25
CA GLN A 130 29.48 8.67 22.02
C GLN A 130 29.35 7.26 21.41
N VAL A 131 28.37 7.08 20.56
CA VAL A 131 28.23 5.86 19.78
C VAL A 131 29.22 5.89 18.62
N VAL A 132 30.19 5.00 18.64
CA VAL A 132 31.14 4.84 17.54
C VAL A 132 30.51 3.95 16.48
N ASP A 133 30.13 4.52 15.34
CA ASP A 133 29.66 3.74 14.20
C ASP A 133 30.80 2.92 13.59
N ARG A 134 30.80 1.62 13.82
CA ARG A 134 31.76 0.66 13.26
C ARG A 134 31.41 0.20 11.85
N GLY A 135 30.38 0.77 11.24
CA GLY A 135 29.94 0.40 9.89
C GLY A 135 29.15 -0.90 9.83
N VAL A 136 28.59 -1.36 10.95
CA VAL A 136 27.73 -2.55 10.98
C VAL A 136 26.27 -2.12 10.84
N ARG A 137 25.48 -2.84 10.00
CA ARG A 137 24.06 -2.64 9.79
C ARG A 137 23.32 -3.94 10.00
N HIS A 138 22.17 -3.85 10.64
CA HIS A 138 21.34 -5.01 10.97
C HIS A 138 20.09 -5.00 10.09
N ILE A 139 19.85 -6.10 9.36
CA ILE A 139 18.71 -6.26 8.45
C ILE A 139 17.86 -7.42 8.96
N LEU A 140 16.64 -7.12 9.43
CA LEU A 140 15.68 -8.12 9.86
C LEU A 140 14.73 -8.47 8.71
N LEU A 141 14.66 -9.74 8.35
CA LEU A 141 13.84 -10.28 7.27
C LEU A 141 12.77 -11.22 7.83
N THR A 142 11.60 -11.22 7.19
CA THR A 142 10.55 -12.22 7.47
C THR A 142 10.70 -13.41 6.54
N PRO A 143 10.45 -14.68 7.00
CA PRO A 143 10.46 -15.84 6.12
C PRO A 143 9.50 -15.71 4.93
N ASP A 144 9.80 -16.35 3.80
CA ASP A 144 8.94 -16.30 2.61
C ASP A 144 7.57 -16.97 2.83
N GLU A 145 7.50 -17.94 3.72
CA GLU A 145 6.27 -18.62 4.11
C GLU A 145 5.41 -17.77 5.05
N ALA A 146 5.98 -16.72 5.66
CA ALA A 146 5.22 -15.81 6.51
C ALA A 146 4.16 -15.09 5.69
N THR A 147 3.03 -14.84 6.32
CA THR A 147 1.96 -14.04 5.74
C THR A 147 1.83 -12.73 6.49
N ASP A 148 1.15 -11.76 5.91
CA ASP A 148 0.81 -10.51 6.63
C ASP A 148 0.02 -10.80 7.92
N LYS A 149 -0.68 -11.93 7.98
CA LYS A 149 -1.34 -12.41 9.19
C LYS A 149 -0.34 -12.71 10.30
N ASP A 150 0.77 -13.34 9.98
CA ASP A 150 1.80 -13.71 10.96
C ASP A 150 2.50 -12.46 11.49
N VAL A 151 2.73 -11.48 10.63
CA VAL A 151 3.30 -10.17 11.00
C VAL A 151 2.36 -9.38 11.92
N GLU A 152 1.02 -9.48 11.74
CA GLU A 152 0.03 -8.79 12.58
C GLU A 152 -0.32 -9.56 13.87
N LEU A 153 -0.37 -10.90 13.82
CA LEU A 153 -0.77 -11.75 14.95
C LEU A 153 0.22 -11.70 16.12
N ASN A 154 1.50 -11.51 15.82
CA ASN A 154 2.56 -11.44 16.82
C ASN A 154 2.75 -10.05 17.42
N ARG A 155 1.86 -9.11 17.11
CA ARG A 155 1.78 -7.84 17.82
C ARG A 155 1.51 -8.11 19.30
N PRO A 156 2.35 -7.64 20.24
CA PRO A 156 2.06 -7.79 21.66
C PRO A 156 0.66 -7.24 21.93
N GLU A 157 -0.25 -8.12 22.36
CA GLU A 157 -1.64 -7.71 22.62
C GLU A 157 -1.66 -6.65 23.72
N GLY A 158 -1.69 -5.39 23.32
CA GLY A 158 -1.80 -4.27 24.22
C GLY A 158 -3.16 -4.22 24.88
N ARG A 159 -3.17 -4.21 26.21
CA ARG A 159 -4.23 -3.81 27.13
C ARG A 159 -5.50 -4.66 27.18
N ARG A 160 -5.94 -4.94 28.42
CA ARG A 160 -7.21 -5.64 28.77
C ARG A 160 -8.44 -5.09 28.03
N LEU A 161 -8.45 -3.79 27.68
CA LEU A 161 -9.52 -3.15 26.91
C LEU A 161 -9.68 -3.69 25.50
N VAL A 162 -8.59 -4.03 24.82
CA VAL A 162 -8.65 -4.60 23.45
C VAL A 162 -9.24 -6.02 23.49
N LYS A 163 -8.91 -6.80 24.53
CA LYS A 163 -9.50 -8.14 24.71
C LYS A 163 -11.01 -8.05 24.99
N LEU A 164 -11.45 -7.11 25.84
CA LEU A 164 -12.88 -6.85 26.07
C LEU A 164 -13.60 -6.40 24.81
N TYR A 165 -13.00 -5.53 24.02
CA TYR A 165 -13.54 -5.05 22.76
C TYR A 165 -13.75 -6.21 21.77
N LYS A 166 -12.72 -7.05 21.57
CA LYS A 166 -12.79 -8.25 20.73
C LYS A 166 -13.86 -9.25 21.23
N SER A 167 -13.92 -9.48 22.55
CA SER A 167 -14.93 -10.36 23.13
C SER A 167 -16.37 -9.86 22.93
N PHE A 168 -16.61 -8.55 23.08
CA PHE A 168 -17.94 -7.98 22.83
C PHE A 168 -18.33 -8.09 21.36
N GLU A 169 -17.41 -7.85 20.46
CA GLU A 169 -17.62 -8.01 19.04
C GLU A 169 -17.99 -9.44 18.63
N GLU A 170 -17.29 -10.44 19.20
CA GLU A 170 -17.58 -11.84 18.94
C GLU A 170 -18.92 -12.29 19.58
N ALA A 171 -19.22 -11.81 20.76
CA ALA A 171 -20.43 -12.20 21.48
C ALA A 171 -21.71 -11.57 20.89
N ALA A 172 -21.65 -10.34 20.45
CA ALA A 172 -22.83 -9.57 20.04
C ALA A 172 -22.55 -8.64 18.85
N PRO A 173 -22.21 -9.16 17.64
CA PRO A 173 -21.78 -8.37 16.49
C PRO A 173 -22.77 -7.30 16.08
N ASN A 174 -24.08 -7.55 16.15
CA ASN A 174 -25.12 -6.58 15.81
C ASN A 174 -25.12 -5.34 16.72
N TYR A 175 -24.98 -5.54 18.05
CA TYR A 175 -24.94 -4.44 19.02
C TYR A 175 -23.61 -3.70 18.94
N PHE A 176 -22.56 -4.43 18.72
CA PHE A 176 -21.23 -3.88 18.54
C PHE A 176 -21.18 -2.94 17.32
N ASP A 177 -21.80 -3.31 16.23
CA ASP A 177 -21.85 -2.50 15.00
C ASP A 177 -22.67 -1.21 15.19
N ILE A 178 -23.73 -1.23 16.00
CA ILE A 178 -24.48 -0.02 16.37
C ILE A 178 -23.57 0.96 17.14
N PHE A 179 -22.80 0.45 18.09
CA PHE A 179 -21.84 1.26 18.83
C PHE A 179 -20.79 1.87 17.89
N ARG A 180 -20.23 1.07 16.99
CA ARG A 180 -19.25 1.52 15.99
C ARG A 180 -19.81 2.55 15.01
N GLU A 181 -21.06 2.41 14.59
CA GLU A 181 -21.70 3.41 13.71
C GLU A 181 -21.86 4.76 14.45
N GLY A 182 -22.16 4.74 15.73
CA GLY A 182 -22.16 5.94 16.58
C GLY A 182 -20.77 6.59 16.65
N GLU A 183 -19.73 5.79 16.87
CA GLU A 183 -18.32 6.23 16.84
C GLU A 183 -17.95 6.79 15.46
N ARG A 184 -18.32 6.11 14.39
CA ARG A 184 -18.06 6.57 13.02
C ARG A 184 -18.70 7.94 12.74
N ILE A 185 -19.97 8.12 13.10
CA ILE A 185 -20.67 9.41 12.93
C ILE A 185 -19.96 10.51 13.71
N TRP A 186 -19.52 10.22 14.92
CA TRP A 186 -18.76 11.16 15.73
C TRP A 186 -17.41 11.49 15.09
N CYS A 187 -16.66 10.49 14.65
CA CYS A 187 -15.37 10.67 13.94
C CYS A 187 -15.57 11.45 12.62
N GLU A 188 -16.62 11.18 11.86
CA GLU A 188 -16.95 11.94 10.65
C GLU A 188 -17.20 13.42 10.94
N ARG A 189 -17.96 13.72 12.02
CA ARG A 189 -18.17 15.12 12.44
C ARG A 189 -16.89 15.82 12.86
N ILE A 190 -15.97 15.10 13.52
CA ILE A 190 -14.65 15.64 13.87
C ILE A 190 -13.81 15.81 12.61
N GLY A 191 -13.81 14.85 11.70
CA GLY A 191 -13.06 14.90 10.44
C GLY A 191 -13.49 16.02 9.49
N ARG A 192 -14.69 16.58 9.69
CA ARG A 192 -15.16 17.79 8.97
C ARG A 192 -14.73 19.11 9.61
N ARG A 193 -14.09 19.07 10.80
CA ARG A 193 -13.53 20.28 11.42
C ARG A 193 -12.28 20.71 10.66
N PRO A 194 -12.01 22.03 10.59
CA PRO A 194 -10.79 22.51 9.96
C PRO A 194 -9.56 21.78 10.48
N VAL A 195 -8.73 21.33 9.58
CA VAL A 195 -7.43 20.71 9.90
C VAL A 195 -6.42 21.84 10.11
N GLY A 196 -5.64 21.77 11.19
CA GLY A 196 -4.51 22.68 11.37
C GLY A 196 -3.48 22.43 10.26
N LYS A 197 -2.85 23.49 9.79
CA LYS A 197 -1.73 23.37 8.86
C LYS A 197 -0.59 22.63 9.54
N ALA A 198 0.08 21.75 8.81
CA ALA A 198 1.34 21.18 9.26
C ALA A 198 2.37 22.32 9.39
N LEU A 199 3.10 22.31 10.48
CA LEU A 199 4.16 23.30 10.72
C LEU A 199 5.42 22.87 9.97
N SER A 200 6.05 23.84 9.30
CA SER A 200 7.42 23.63 8.87
C SER A 200 8.27 23.43 10.13
N ARG A 201 9.04 22.37 10.19
CA ARG A 201 9.94 22.10 11.32
C ARG A 201 11.17 23.02 11.35
N THR A 202 11.10 24.15 10.62
CA THR A 202 12.10 25.22 10.66
C THR A 202 11.86 26.12 11.87
N ALA A 203 12.91 26.49 12.55
CA ALA A 203 13.03 27.64 13.46
C ALA A 203 12.07 27.77 14.67
N GLU A 204 10.80 27.37 14.61
CA GLU A 204 9.90 27.45 15.78
C GLU A 204 10.17 26.34 16.81
N ALA A 205 10.64 25.17 16.37
CA ALA A 205 11.14 24.12 17.26
C ALA A 205 12.45 24.52 17.97
N ALA A 206 13.16 25.51 17.46
CA ALA A 206 14.36 26.04 18.12
C ALA A 206 14.07 26.90 19.36
N ASN A 207 12.80 27.28 19.61
CA ASN A 207 12.41 28.08 20.78
C ASN A 207 11.86 27.23 21.94
N ASP A 208 11.41 26.01 21.69
CA ASP A 208 11.18 25.04 22.76
C ASP A 208 12.50 24.27 22.94
N ASN A 209 12.99 24.21 24.17
CA ASN A 209 14.21 23.49 24.60
C ASN A 209 14.21 21.99 24.22
N ASP A 210 13.82 21.66 23.01
CA ASP A 210 13.90 20.34 22.44
C ASP A 210 15.25 20.25 21.72
N ASP A 211 16.26 19.70 22.42
CA ASP A 211 17.61 19.44 21.92
C ASP A 211 17.65 18.48 20.71
N ASN A 212 16.49 18.22 20.10
CA ASN A 212 16.28 17.32 18.96
C ASN A 212 16.21 18.02 17.61
N VAL A 213 16.60 19.30 17.48
CA VAL A 213 16.77 19.93 16.17
C VAL A 213 18.06 19.41 15.52
N HIS A 214 17.89 18.60 14.55
CA HIS A 214 18.99 17.90 13.91
C HIS A 214 19.84 18.86 13.03
N PRO A 215 21.17 18.95 13.24
CA PRO A 215 22.03 19.94 12.56
C PRO A 215 22.00 19.88 11.03
N TRP A 216 21.67 18.72 10.45
CA TRP A 216 21.64 18.56 9.01
C TRP A 216 20.43 19.25 8.32
N VAL A 217 19.38 19.60 9.07
CA VAL A 217 18.23 20.37 8.55
C VAL A 217 18.69 21.76 8.07
N GLU A 218 19.71 22.32 8.71
CA GLU A 218 20.29 23.63 8.37
C GLU A 218 21.28 23.58 7.20
N ILE A 219 21.72 22.38 6.80
CA ILE A 219 22.72 22.25 5.74
C ILE A 219 22.00 22.34 4.38
N THR A 220 22.35 23.33 3.58
CA THR A 220 21.88 23.46 2.20
C THR A 220 22.30 22.22 1.39
N PRO A 221 21.34 21.49 0.78
CA PRO A 221 21.67 20.34 -0.05
C PRO A 221 22.45 20.76 -1.31
N GLY A 222 23.28 19.86 -1.79
CA GLY A 222 23.86 19.97 -3.12
C GLY A 222 22.78 19.78 -4.20
N HIS A 223 23.10 20.13 -5.43
CA HIS A 223 22.26 19.87 -6.58
C HIS A 223 22.86 18.73 -7.41
N ALA A 224 21.99 17.93 -8.02
CA ALA A 224 22.41 16.92 -8.97
C ALA A 224 23.17 17.56 -10.15
N ALA A 225 24.12 16.81 -10.73
CA ALA A 225 24.80 17.24 -11.94
C ALA A 225 23.79 17.46 -13.08
N VAL A 226 24.09 18.37 -14.01
CA VAL A 226 23.20 18.70 -15.14
C VAL A 226 22.81 17.46 -15.98
N ASN A 227 23.71 16.49 -16.06
CA ASN A 227 23.50 15.23 -16.77
C ASN A 227 23.06 14.07 -15.85
N ALA A 228 22.68 14.36 -14.62
CA ALA A 228 22.19 13.34 -13.71
C ALA A 228 20.91 12.66 -14.26
N PRO A 229 20.73 11.36 -13.98
CA PRO A 229 19.52 10.66 -14.41
C PRO A 229 18.26 11.36 -13.92
N ARG A 230 17.26 11.49 -14.80
CA ARG A 230 15.96 12.02 -14.42
C ARG A 230 15.15 10.96 -13.72
N ALA A 231 14.61 11.27 -12.55
CA ALA A 231 13.89 10.32 -11.72
C ALA A 231 12.62 10.93 -11.13
N ILE A 232 11.63 10.10 -10.84
CA ILE A 232 10.42 10.47 -10.10
C ILE A 232 10.37 9.63 -8.82
N ILE A 233 10.17 10.27 -7.68
CA ILE A 233 9.90 9.56 -6.44
C ILE A 233 8.42 9.15 -6.42
N VAL A 234 8.17 7.86 -6.24
CA VAL A 234 6.84 7.30 -5.99
C VAL A 234 6.83 6.79 -4.55
N ALA A 235 6.24 7.58 -3.66
CA ALA A 235 6.16 7.28 -2.25
C ALA A 235 4.88 6.49 -1.96
N MET A 236 5.01 5.25 -1.52
CA MET A 236 3.92 4.32 -1.28
C MET A 236 3.90 3.87 0.17
N HIS A 237 2.78 3.28 0.57
CA HIS A 237 2.62 2.72 1.90
C HIS A 237 3.49 1.47 2.11
N TRP A 238 3.36 0.48 1.21
CA TRP A 238 4.03 -0.83 1.23
C TRP A 238 3.92 -1.57 -0.11
N PHE A 239 4.59 -2.72 -0.22
CA PHE A 239 4.48 -3.62 -1.38
C PHE A 239 3.48 -4.75 -1.12
N GLN A 240 2.20 -4.44 -0.89
CA GLN A 240 1.14 -5.41 -0.60
C GLN A 240 -0.06 -5.27 -1.55
N ALA A 241 -1.00 -6.24 -1.48
CA ALA A 241 -2.20 -6.24 -2.29
C ALA A 241 -3.26 -5.27 -1.74
N GLY A 242 -3.63 -4.27 -2.53
CA GLY A 242 -4.70 -3.33 -2.23
C GLY A 242 -5.12 -2.52 -3.44
N GLY A 243 -6.20 -1.76 -3.33
CA GLY A 243 -6.70 -0.92 -4.42
C GLY A 243 -5.81 0.29 -4.68
N ALA A 244 -5.32 0.94 -3.63
CA ALA A 244 -4.38 2.05 -3.71
C ALA A 244 -3.02 1.59 -4.25
N GLU A 245 -2.56 0.43 -3.79
CA GLU A 245 -1.30 -0.17 -4.23
C GLU A 245 -1.35 -0.57 -5.71
N ARG A 246 -2.48 -1.10 -6.20
CA ARG A 246 -2.66 -1.37 -7.66
C ARG A 246 -2.51 -0.10 -8.49
N TRP A 247 -3.05 1.02 -8.01
CA TRP A 247 -2.88 2.31 -8.66
C TRP A 247 -1.44 2.80 -8.59
N ALA A 248 -0.78 2.64 -7.45
CA ALA A 248 0.64 2.98 -7.32
C ALA A 248 1.52 2.16 -8.29
N LEU A 249 1.26 0.86 -8.49
CA LEU A 249 1.94 0.06 -9.51
C LEU A 249 1.74 0.61 -10.94
N GLU A 250 0.50 0.99 -11.28
CA GLU A 250 0.24 1.61 -12.59
C GLU A 250 0.98 2.95 -12.73
N THR A 251 1.03 3.75 -11.66
CA THR A 251 1.79 5.00 -11.64
C THR A 251 3.29 4.76 -11.89
N VAL A 252 3.89 3.73 -11.28
CA VAL A 252 5.28 3.35 -11.53
C VAL A 252 5.51 3.00 -13.01
N LYS A 253 4.58 2.27 -13.60
CA LYS A 253 4.64 1.94 -15.03
C LYS A 253 4.56 3.20 -15.91
N LEU A 254 3.64 4.12 -15.60
CA LEU A 254 3.51 5.39 -16.31
C LEU A 254 4.77 6.27 -16.19
N VAL A 255 5.39 6.32 -15.02
CA VAL A 255 6.67 7.00 -14.78
C VAL A 255 7.76 6.46 -15.70
N ARG A 256 7.86 5.12 -15.81
CA ARG A 256 8.83 4.46 -16.69
C ARG A 256 8.52 4.72 -18.16
N GLU A 257 7.25 4.61 -18.57
CA GLU A 257 6.81 4.88 -19.95
C GLU A 257 7.11 6.34 -20.37
N ALA A 258 7.10 7.26 -19.43
CA ALA A 258 7.49 8.66 -19.64
C ALA A 258 9.01 8.89 -19.69
N GLY A 259 9.84 7.85 -19.52
CA GLY A 259 11.30 7.93 -19.60
C GLY A 259 12.01 8.32 -18.32
N PHE A 260 11.32 8.30 -17.16
CA PHE A 260 11.94 8.55 -15.86
C PHE A 260 12.33 7.25 -15.16
N LEU A 261 13.39 7.31 -14.34
CA LEU A 261 13.71 6.27 -13.39
C LEU A 261 12.72 6.33 -12.21
N PRO A 262 11.96 5.27 -11.90
CA PRO A 262 11.15 5.23 -10.70
C PRO A 262 12.02 5.02 -9.45
N ILE A 263 11.87 5.88 -8.45
CA ILE A 263 12.44 5.70 -7.11
C ILE A 263 11.27 5.41 -6.17
N ILE A 264 11.21 4.19 -5.64
CA ILE A 264 10.09 3.74 -4.82
C ILE A 264 10.49 3.78 -3.35
N VAL A 265 9.76 4.58 -2.57
CA VAL A 265 9.95 4.68 -1.12
C VAL A 265 8.73 4.12 -0.43
N THR A 266 8.92 3.26 0.58
CA THR A 266 7.80 2.74 1.41
C THR A 266 8.07 2.96 2.88
N ASP A 267 7.03 3.33 3.66
CA ASP A 267 7.15 3.73 5.07
C ASP A 267 6.41 2.80 6.06
N CYS A 268 5.77 1.74 5.58
CA CYS A 268 5.07 0.80 6.43
C CYS A 268 5.66 -0.58 6.43
N ASP A 269 5.73 -1.14 7.63
CA ASP A 269 6.14 -2.52 7.83
C ASP A 269 5.17 -3.51 7.17
N GLY A 270 5.72 -4.58 6.62
CA GLY A 270 4.93 -5.66 6.06
C GLY A 270 5.80 -6.78 5.55
N HIS A 271 5.17 -7.87 5.12
CA HIS A 271 5.85 -8.97 4.47
C HIS A 271 6.38 -8.58 3.07
N GLN A 272 5.80 -7.53 2.47
CA GLN A 272 6.21 -6.95 1.19
C GLN A 272 6.17 -7.93 -0.01
N PRO A 273 5.11 -8.75 -0.19
CA PRO A 273 5.11 -9.81 -1.21
C PRO A 273 5.15 -9.27 -2.64
N TRP A 274 4.69 -8.04 -2.88
CA TRP A 274 4.68 -7.44 -4.20
C TRP A 274 6.00 -6.80 -4.63
N ILE A 275 7.02 -6.79 -3.77
CA ILE A 275 8.33 -6.26 -4.13
C ILE A 275 8.94 -6.99 -5.34
N THR A 276 8.50 -8.24 -5.60
CA THR A 276 8.91 -9.03 -6.77
C THR A 276 8.09 -8.77 -8.04
N ASN A 277 7.17 -7.80 -8.00
CA ASN A 277 6.39 -7.48 -9.19
C ASN A 277 7.31 -6.95 -10.29
N PRO A 278 7.20 -7.46 -11.55
CA PRO A 278 8.05 -7.02 -12.65
C PRO A 278 8.02 -5.51 -12.95
N VAL A 279 6.97 -4.81 -12.51
CA VAL A 279 6.90 -3.36 -12.64
C VAL A 279 8.04 -2.64 -11.92
N PHE A 280 8.69 -3.28 -10.97
CA PHE A 280 9.79 -2.73 -10.19
C PHE A 280 11.19 -3.13 -10.69
N ASP A 281 11.32 -3.91 -11.76
CA ASP A 281 12.61 -4.48 -12.19
C ASP A 281 13.69 -3.43 -12.44
N ASP A 282 13.32 -2.27 -12.99
CA ASP A 282 14.24 -1.16 -13.26
C ASP A 282 14.08 0.03 -12.29
N ALA A 283 13.49 -0.20 -11.12
CA ALA A 283 13.27 0.84 -10.13
C ALA A 283 14.32 0.78 -9.01
N LEU A 284 14.64 1.93 -8.43
CA LEU A 284 15.36 1.99 -7.16
C LEU A 284 14.36 1.77 -6.02
N LEU A 285 14.51 0.67 -5.27
CA LEU A 285 13.59 0.28 -4.20
C LEU A 285 14.17 0.64 -2.83
N LEU A 286 13.46 1.46 -2.08
CA LEU A 286 13.90 1.96 -0.77
C LEU A 286 12.83 1.70 0.29
N PRO A 287 12.74 0.46 0.84
CA PRO A 287 11.85 0.18 1.96
C PRO A 287 12.43 0.82 3.24
N MET A 288 11.69 1.78 3.84
CA MET A 288 12.18 2.61 4.94
C MET A 288 11.95 2.00 6.33
N THR A 289 11.11 0.99 6.44
CA THR A 289 10.81 0.33 7.72
C THR A 289 11.50 -1.03 7.82
N LEU A 290 10.79 -2.14 7.86
CA LEU A 290 11.47 -3.42 7.72
C LEU A 290 11.99 -3.57 6.28
N PRO A 291 13.26 -3.74 6.09
CA PRO A 291 14.36 -4.00 7.05
C PRO A 291 15.04 -2.77 7.65
N LEU A 292 14.58 -1.57 7.39
CA LEU A 292 15.12 -0.31 7.89
C LEU A 292 14.06 0.47 8.67
N GLN A 293 14.52 1.35 9.54
CA GLN A 293 13.68 2.34 10.21
C GLN A 293 14.28 3.73 10.04
N GLU A 294 13.44 4.67 9.61
CA GLU A 294 13.76 6.08 9.56
C GLU A 294 12.89 6.84 10.57
N ARG A 295 13.45 7.85 11.22
CA ARG A 295 12.68 8.69 12.12
C ARG A 295 11.87 9.72 11.32
N PRO A 296 10.61 9.98 11.68
CA PRO A 296 9.86 11.07 11.07
C PRO A 296 10.63 12.41 11.18
N GLY A 297 10.68 13.15 10.07
CA GLY A 297 11.36 14.43 10.01
C GLY A 297 12.83 14.39 9.65
N ASP A 298 13.43 13.19 9.55
CA ASP A 298 14.77 13.01 9.00
C ASP A 298 14.69 12.89 7.48
N SER A 299 15.51 13.66 6.76
CA SER A 299 15.55 13.60 5.30
C SER A 299 16.95 13.39 4.69
N PRO A 300 17.89 12.68 5.36
CA PRO A 300 19.20 12.43 4.77
C PRO A 300 19.10 11.64 3.47
N LEU A 301 18.11 10.74 3.36
CA LEU A 301 17.84 10.00 2.14
C LEU A 301 17.36 10.93 1.02
N LEU A 302 16.38 11.80 1.27
CA LEU A 302 15.90 12.77 0.28
C LEU A 302 17.05 13.63 -0.23
N ARG A 303 17.87 14.15 0.69
CA ARG A 303 19.04 14.91 0.33
C ARG A 303 19.97 14.15 -0.62
N ALA A 304 20.32 12.91 -0.27
CA ALA A 304 21.17 12.07 -1.12
C ALA A 304 20.53 11.80 -2.49
N LEU A 305 19.21 11.61 -2.55
CA LEU A 305 18.48 11.43 -3.80
C LEU A 305 18.52 12.68 -4.68
N PHE A 306 18.26 13.87 -4.12
CA PHE A 306 18.33 15.13 -4.88
C PHE A 306 19.75 15.53 -5.31
N GLU A 307 20.78 15.02 -4.63
CA GLU A 307 22.18 15.16 -5.05
C GLU A 307 22.57 14.20 -6.18
N GLN A 308 21.90 13.05 -6.31
CA GLN A 308 22.22 12.01 -7.31
C GLN A 308 21.33 12.07 -8.55
N PHE A 309 20.11 12.58 -8.43
CA PHE A 309 19.09 12.56 -9.47
C PHE A 309 18.48 13.93 -9.72
N ASN A 310 18.12 14.19 -10.97
CA ASN A 310 17.24 15.29 -11.31
C ASN A 310 15.79 14.84 -11.08
N ILE A 311 15.13 15.37 -10.03
CA ILE A 311 13.80 14.95 -9.57
C ILE A 311 12.78 16.07 -9.84
N PRO A 312 12.12 16.08 -11.00
CA PRO A 312 11.11 17.09 -11.33
C PRO A 312 9.81 16.87 -10.57
N GLY A 313 9.55 15.67 -10.03
CA GLY A 313 8.30 15.39 -9.36
C GLY A 313 8.32 14.26 -8.32
N ILE A 314 7.35 14.34 -7.42
CA ILE A 314 7.07 13.36 -6.35
C ILE A 314 5.59 12.99 -6.44
N LEU A 315 5.30 11.68 -6.49
CA LEU A 315 3.95 11.12 -6.48
C LEU A 315 3.74 10.37 -5.17
N ILE A 316 2.72 10.75 -4.40
CA ILE A 316 2.46 10.20 -3.07
C ILE A 316 1.21 9.31 -3.09
N HIS A 317 1.39 8.04 -2.69
CA HIS A 317 0.34 7.05 -2.52
C HIS A 317 0.33 6.58 -1.06
N HIS A 318 -0.27 7.39 -0.15
CA HIS A 318 -0.42 7.04 1.27
C HIS A 318 0.93 6.80 2.00
N CYS A 319 1.88 7.73 1.88
CA CYS A 319 3.19 7.67 2.54
C CYS A 319 3.35 8.80 3.56
N GLN A 320 3.27 8.48 4.87
CA GLN A 320 3.37 9.47 5.95
C GLN A 320 4.75 10.11 5.98
N TRP A 321 5.79 9.29 5.82
CA TRP A 321 7.17 9.80 5.79
C TRP A 321 7.37 10.88 4.73
N MET A 322 6.76 10.73 3.55
CA MET A 322 6.86 11.75 2.50
C MET A 322 6.11 13.03 2.89
N TYR A 323 4.88 12.92 3.45
CA TYR A 323 4.17 14.10 3.94
C TYR A 323 4.99 14.87 4.97
N ASP A 324 5.59 14.18 5.94
CA ASP A 324 6.40 14.79 7.01
C ASP A 324 7.64 15.53 6.49
N ASN A 325 8.10 15.22 5.26
CA ASN A 325 9.30 15.82 4.65
C ASN A 325 8.99 16.82 3.51
N LEU A 326 7.74 17.07 3.16
CA LEU A 326 7.39 17.97 2.05
C LEU A 326 7.86 19.41 2.27
N TRP A 327 7.80 19.89 3.50
CA TRP A 327 8.31 21.22 3.85
C TRP A 327 9.78 21.39 3.48
N TRP A 328 10.61 20.35 3.73
CA TRP A 328 12.03 20.34 3.39
C TRP A 328 12.23 20.35 1.87
N VAL A 329 11.49 19.50 1.15
CA VAL A 329 11.55 19.45 -0.32
C VAL A 329 11.22 20.82 -0.91
N LYS A 330 10.09 21.42 -0.53
CA LYS A 330 9.65 22.70 -1.10
C LYS A 330 10.53 23.88 -0.67
N SER A 331 11.19 23.81 0.48
CA SER A 331 12.13 24.83 0.93
C SER A 331 13.41 24.83 0.10
N HIS A 332 13.92 23.67 -0.34
CA HIS A 332 15.20 23.55 -1.04
C HIS A 332 15.03 23.34 -2.55
N PHE A 333 13.94 22.69 -2.97
CA PHE A 333 13.62 22.35 -4.36
C PHE A 333 12.20 22.78 -4.72
N PRO A 334 11.90 24.09 -4.72
CA PRO A 334 10.54 24.61 -4.92
C PRO A 334 9.95 24.26 -6.29
N GLN A 335 10.78 23.94 -7.27
CA GLN A 335 10.35 23.56 -8.62
C GLN A 335 9.86 22.11 -8.70
N THR A 336 10.26 21.26 -7.77
CA THR A 336 9.78 19.87 -7.73
C THR A 336 8.27 19.84 -7.53
N GLN A 337 7.55 19.25 -8.47
CA GLN A 337 6.09 19.13 -8.41
C GLN A 337 5.70 18.01 -7.44
N VAL A 338 4.76 18.27 -6.56
CA VAL A 338 4.27 17.30 -5.58
C VAL A 338 2.80 17.02 -5.84
N ILE A 339 2.50 15.75 -6.11
CA ILE A 339 1.13 15.30 -6.33
C ILE A 339 0.85 14.13 -5.40
N ASP A 340 -0.25 14.20 -4.67
CA ASP A 340 -0.74 13.07 -3.91
C ASP A 340 -1.98 12.43 -4.55
N SER A 341 -2.20 11.15 -4.25
CA SER A 341 -3.33 10.37 -4.76
C SER A 341 -4.12 9.79 -3.60
N LEU A 342 -5.38 10.20 -3.50
CA LEU A 342 -6.25 9.94 -2.36
C LEU A 342 -7.42 9.04 -2.77
N HIS A 343 -7.71 8.02 -1.95
CA HIS A 343 -8.66 6.97 -2.31
C HIS A 343 -9.90 6.92 -1.43
N ILE A 344 -9.77 7.25 -0.15
CA ILE A 344 -10.84 7.08 0.84
C ILE A 344 -10.63 8.00 2.05
N VAL A 345 -11.72 8.58 2.58
CA VAL A 345 -11.69 9.27 3.87
C VAL A 345 -11.75 8.22 4.99
N GLU A 346 -10.71 8.13 5.79
CA GLU A 346 -10.62 7.15 6.88
C GLU A 346 -11.19 7.73 8.17
N TYR A 347 -12.50 7.60 8.36
CA TYR A 347 -13.21 8.22 9.49
C TYR A 347 -12.66 7.83 10.86
N TYR A 348 -12.28 6.57 11.06
CA TYR A 348 -11.72 6.09 12.33
C TYR A 348 -10.36 6.69 12.67
N PHE A 349 -9.60 7.12 11.67
CA PHE A 349 -8.34 7.84 11.81
C PHE A 349 -8.53 9.37 11.68
N ARG A 350 -9.74 9.86 11.97
CA ARG A 350 -10.09 11.29 11.89
C ARG A 350 -9.83 11.93 10.54
N GLY A 351 -9.86 11.17 9.47
CA GLY A 351 -9.63 11.59 8.10
C GLY A 351 -8.55 10.79 7.38
N GLY A 352 -7.57 10.23 8.10
CA GLY A 352 -6.47 9.44 7.52
C GLY A 352 -5.61 10.27 6.57
N TYR A 353 -5.13 9.65 5.49
CA TYR A 353 -4.28 10.33 4.50
C TYR A 353 -4.93 11.56 3.83
N PRO A 354 -6.24 11.61 3.53
CA PRO A 354 -6.85 12.86 3.10
C PRO A 354 -6.70 14.01 4.08
N LYS A 355 -6.69 13.72 5.40
CA LYS A 355 -6.44 14.74 6.40
C LYS A 355 -4.98 15.20 6.41
N GLU A 356 -4.04 14.26 6.29
CA GLU A 356 -2.60 14.59 6.16
C GLU A 356 -2.35 15.42 4.90
N SER A 357 -2.96 15.05 3.78
CA SER A 357 -2.96 15.81 2.53
C SER A 357 -3.42 17.27 2.74
N VAL A 358 -4.57 17.46 3.38
CA VAL A 358 -5.08 18.81 3.69
C VAL A 358 -4.15 19.58 4.64
N ALA A 359 -3.57 18.91 5.65
CA ALA A 359 -2.63 19.55 6.57
C ALA A 359 -1.38 20.07 5.85
N HIS A 360 -0.96 19.37 4.79
CA HIS A 360 0.23 19.68 4.00
C HIS A 360 -0.07 20.39 2.66
N ASP A 361 -1.32 20.88 2.46
CA ASP A 361 -1.75 21.51 1.20
C ASP A 361 -0.81 22.62 0.71
N GLU A 362 -0.13 23.31 1.61
CA GLU A 362 0.82 24.37 1.27
C GLU A 362 2.00 23.87 0.42
N TRP A 363 2.41 22.61 0.62
CA TRP A 363 3.56 21.98 -0.04
C TRP A 363 3.16 20.99 -1.14
N ILE A 364 1.86 20.84 -1.40
CA ILE A 364 1.34 19.96 -2.45
C ILE A 364 0.83 20.84 -3.59
N ASP A 365 1.26 20.56 -4.81
CA ASP A 365 0.83 21.33 -5.98
C ASP A 365 -0.52 20.87 -6.50
N LEU A 366 -0.81 19.55 -6.40
CA LEU A 366 -2.05 18.97 -6.87
C LEU A 366 -2.49 17.76 -6.04
N HIS A 367 -3.78 17.69 -5.73
CA HIS A 367 -4.42 16.55 -5.09
C HIS A 367 -5.23 15.76 -6.12
N HIS A 368 -4.82 14.55 -6.40
CA HIS A 368 -5.60 13.62 -7.19
C HIS A 368 -6.57 12.87 -6.28
N VAL A 369 -7.85 12.92 -6.61
CA VAL A 369 -8.91 12.19 -5.92
C VAL A 369 -9.64 11.27 -6.89
N ILE A 370 -10.04 10.09 -6.43
CA ILE A 370 -10.67 9.07 -7.27
C ILE A 370 -12.20 9.16 -7.29
N SER A 371 -12.78 10.11 -6.56
CA SER A 371 -14.23 10.18 -6.41
C SER A 371 -14.74 11.59 -6.11
N PRO A 372 -15.96 11.91 -6.58
CA PRO A 372 -16.60 13.19 -6.32
C PRO A 372 -16.78 13.51 -4.83
N GLN A 373 -17.04 12.50 -3.98
CA GLN A 373 -17.21 12.69 -2.55
C GLN A 373 -15.92 13.10 -1.86
N LEU A 374 -14.79 12.58 -2.33
CA LEU A 374 -13.49 12.96 -1.80
C LEU A 374 -13.16 14.41 -2.18
N LYS A 375 -13.43 14.79 -3.43
CA LYS A 375 -13.34 16.18 -3.87
C LYS A 375 -14.22 17.11 -3.03
N HIS A 376 -15.49 16.75 -2.84
CA HIS A 376 -16.41 17.49 -1.97
C HIS A 376 -15.87 17.62 -0.54
N TRP A 377 -15.29 16.55 0.02
CA TRP A 377 -14.72 16.55 1.36
C TRP A 377 -13.55 17.55 1.47
N MET A 378 -12.64 17.59 0.49
CA MET A 378 -11.50 18.49 0.49
C MET A 378 -11.89 19.95 0.24
N VAL A 379 -12.72 20.17 -0.78
CA VAL A 379 -13.07 21.55 -1.20
C VAL A 379 -14.07 22.18 -0.26
N ASP A 380 -15.18 21.49 0.05
CA ASP A 380 -16.30 22.12 0.75
C ASP A 380 -16.16 22.08 2.28
N TYR A 381 -15.47 21.10 2.84
CA TYR A 381 -15.23 21.02 4.29
C TYR A 381 -13.87 21.58 4.72
N HIS A 382 -12.83 21.42 3.91
CA HIS A 382 -11.47 21.80 4.26
C HIS A 382 -10.93 22.99 3.45
N HIS A 383 -11.74 23.54 2.52
CA HIS A 383 -11.43 24.74 1.78
C HIS A 383 -10.15 24.66 0.94
N VAL A 384 -9.75 23.47 0.53
CA VAL A 384 -8.69 23.29 -0.46
C VAL A 384 -9.13 23.96 -1.77
N ALA A 385 -8.23 24.71 -2.40
CA ALA A 385 -8.54 25.42 -3.62
C ALA A 385 -9.01 24.45 -4.72
N PRO A 386 -10.20 24.64 -5.34
CA PRO A 386 -10.74 23.70 -6.32
C PRO A 386 -9.80 23.40 -7.50
N VAL A 387 -8.95 24.37 -7.87
CA VAL A 387 -7.96 24.23 -8.94
C VAL A 387 -6.84 23.23 -8.59
N LYS A 388 -6.58 23.01 -7.31
CA LYS A 388 -5.62 22.03 -6.83
C LYS A 388 -6.19 20.61 -6.73
N VAL A 389 -7.51 20.40 -6.90
CA VAL A 389 -8.15 19.10 -6.71
C VAL A 389 -8.64 18.54 -8.03
N VAL A 390 -7.95 17.53 -8.54
CA VAL A 390 -8.30 16.81 -9.76
C VAL A 390 -9.06 15.53 -9.42
N ASP A 391 -10.30 15.43 -9.92
CA ASP A 391 -11.13 14.23 -9.81
C ASP A 391 -10.94 13.40 -11.08
N ALA A 392 -10.08 12.38 -10.98
CA ALA A 392 -9.77 11.47 -12.08
C ALA A 392 -9.93 10.00 -11.61
N PRO A 393 -10.97 9.30 -12.10
CA PRO A 393 -11.29 7.96 -11.63
C PRO A 393 -10.32 6.89 -12.13
N LEU A 394 -10.18 5.81 -11.33
CA LEU A 394 -9.31 4.66 -11.64
C LEU A 394 -9.97 3.66 -12.63
N ILE A 395 -10.63 4.14 -13.65
CA ILE A 395 -11.41 3.28 -14.58
C ILE A 395 -10.48 2.41 -15.44
N GLY A 396 -9.32 2.94 -15.83
CA GLY A 396 -8.33 2.22 -16.65
C GLY A 396 -7.76 0.96 -16.01
N LEU A 397 -7.94 0.79 -14.67
CA LEU A 397 -7.49 -0.41 -13.95
C LEU A 397 -8.47 -1.59 -14.03
N THR A 398 -9.64 -1.41 -14.63
CA THR A 398 -10.74 -2.39 -14.63
C THR A 398 -11.23 -2.67 -16.05
N ALA A 399 -12.13 -3.65 -16.18
CA ALA A 399 -12.67 -4.06 -17.47
C ALA A 399 -13.38 -2.92 -18.22
N ASP A 400 -13.36 -2.96 -19.55
CA ASP A 400 -14.01 -1.98 -20.42
C ASP A 400 -15.55 -2.04 -20.26
N ALA A 401 -16.13 -1.01 -19.65
CA ALA A 401 -17.57 -0.90 -19.46
C ALA A 401 -18.38 -0.83 -20.78
N LYS A 402 -17.73 -0.47 -21.89
CA LYS A 402 -18.41 -0.35 -23.21
C LYS A 402 -18.85 -1.69 -23.80
N ALA A 403 -18.16 -2.78 -23.42
CA ALA A 403 -18.45 -4.12 -23.93
C ALA A 403 -19.40 -4.92 -23.01
N SER A 404 -19.91 -4.32 -21.93
CA SER A 404 -20.68 -5.02 -20.92
C SER A 404 -22.04 -5.50 -21.43
N LYS A 405 -22.35 -6.78 -21.19
CA LYS A 405 -23.66 -7.38 -21.46
C LYS A 405 -24.22 -7.95 -20.17
N PHE A 406 -25.52 -7.79 -19.98
CA PHE A 406 -26.20 -8.41 -18.85
C PHE A 406 -26.00 -9.91 -18.82
N LYS A 407 -25.57 -10.45 -17.69
CA LYS A 407 -25.39 -11.87 -17.47
C LYS A 407 -26.73 -12.49 -17.07
N SER A 408 -27.35 -13.28 -17.96
CA SER A 408 -28.56 -14.03 -17.65
C SER A 408 -28.28 -15.13 -16.64
N ARG A 409 -29.24 -15.35 -15.74
CA ARG A 409 -29.16 -16.36 -14.69
C ARG A 409 -29.54 -17.75 -15.23
N ASP A 410 -28.87 -18.78 -14.74
CA ASP A 410 -29.30 -20.18 -14.85
C ASP A 410 -30.30 -20.48 -13.72
N LYS A 411 -31.60 -20.51 -14.06
CA LYS A 411 -32.68 -20.71 -13.09
C LYS A 411 -32.70 -22.13 -12.50
N SER A 412 -31.94 -23.07 -13.04
CA SER A 412 -31.82 -24.43 -12.49
C SER A 412 -30.92 -24.51 -11.26
N LYS A 413 -30.17 -23.42 -10.96
CA LYS A 413 -29.23 -23.32 -9.86
C LYS A 413 -29.71 -22.32 -8.81
N PRO A 414 -29.28 -22.47 -7.54
CA PRO A 414 -29.50 -21.46 -6.52
C PRO A 414 -28.95 -20.09 -6.94
N PHE A 415 -29.63 -19.01 -6.52
CA PHE A 415 -29.18 -17.66 -6.75
C PHE A 415 -27.87 -17.39 -5.99
N THR A 416 -26.81 -17.05 -6.71
CA THR A 416 -25.47 -16.90 -6.12
C THR A 416 -25.17 -15.44 -5.80
N VAL A 417 -24.95 -15.16 -4.51
CA VAL A 417 -24.50 -13.84 -4.01
C VAL A 417 -23.03 -13.92 -3.60
N ALA A 418 -22.20 -13.05 -4.16
CA ALA A 418 -20.77 -13.02 -3.83
C ALA A 418 -20.37 -11.82 -2.98
N TYR A 419 -19.42 -12.05 -2.10
CA TYR A 419 -18.54 -11.07 -1.46
C TYR A 419 -17.15 -11.26 -2.05
N VAL A 420 -16.54 -10.19 -2.53
CA VAL A 420 -15.17 -10.21 -3.08
C VAL A 420 -14.35 -9.09 -2.45
N GLY A 421 -13.31 -9.45 -1.72
CA GLY A 421 -12.45 -8.47 -1.06
C GLY A 421 -11.69 -9.02 0.14
N ARG A 422 -10.81 -8.21 0.72
CA ARG A 422 -10.08 -8.57 1.94
C ARG A 422 -11.05 -8.89 3.08
N VAL A 423 -10.78 -9.96 3.83
CA VAL A 423 -11.60 -10.35 4.99
C VAL A 423 -11.10 -9.59 6.21
N VAL A 424 -11.42 -8.30 6.24
CA VAL A 424 -10.98 -7.34 7.26
C VAL A 424 -12.18 -6.53 7.77
N ARG A 425 -12.00 -5.86 8.90
CA ARG A 425 -13.06 -5.10 9.56
C ARG A 425 -13.74 -4.07 8.65
N GLN A 426 -12.97 -3.35 7.86
CA GLN A 426 -13.50 -2.36 6.91
C GLN A 426 -14.55 -2.96 5.97
N LYS A 427 -14.33 -4.19 5.50
CA LYS A 427 -15.20 -4.89 4.54
C LYS A 427 -16.38 -5.64 5.19
N ARG A 428 -16.45 -5.71 6.51
CA ARG A 428 -17.54 -6.31 7.32
C ARG A 428 -17.95 -7.71 6.85
N PRO A 429 -17.08 -8.72 6.93
CA PRO A 429 -17.45 -10.10 6.62
C PRO A 429 -18.60 -10.61 7.51
N ASP A 430 -18.69 -10.11 8.75
CA ASP A 430 -19.78 -10.37 9.70
C ASP A 430 -21.15 -9.92 9.18
N ALA A 431 -21.25 -8.71 8.62
CA ALA A 431 -22.51 -8.21 8.07
C ALA A 431 -22.93 -9.00 6.82
N PHE A 432 -21.99 -9.43 5.99
CA PHE A 432 -22.27 -10.34 4.88
C PHE A 432 -22.83 -11.69 5.37
N ILE A 433 -22.19 -12.30 6.38
CA ILE A 433 -22.61 -13.58 6.95
C ILE A 433 -24.00 -13.46 7.59
N LEU A 434 -24.29 -12.36 8.29
CA LEU A 434 -25.61 -12.10 8.88
C LEU A 434 -26.69 -11.90 7.81
N ALA A 435 -26.36 -11.23 6.70
CA ALA A 435 -27.25 -11.11 5.56
C ALA A 435 -27.51 -12.48 4.91
N ALA A 436 -26.46 -13.28 4.70
CA ALA A 436 -26.59 -14.65 4.20
C ALA A 436 -27.49 -15.51 5.10
N LYS A 437 -27.29 -15.41 6.43
CA LYS A 437 -28.18 -16.09 7.39
C LYS A 437 -29.63 -15.67 7.23
N ALA A 438 -29.93 -14.38 7.25
CA ALA A 438 -31.29 -13.86 7.19
C ALA A 438 -31.99 -14.20 5.85
N VAL A 439 -31.24 -14.30 4.77
CA VAL A 439 -31.75 -14.72 3.47
C VAL A 439 -31.99 -16.23 3.45
N ASN A 440 -31.02 -17.04 3.90
CA ASN A 440 -31.17 -18.50 3.94
C ASN A 440 -32.27 -18.97 4.86
N ASP A 441 -32.49 -18.32 6.01
CA ASP A 441 -33.58 -18.60 6.92
C ASP A 441 -34.97 -18.32 6.27
N ALA A 442 -35.05 -17.30 5.41
CA ALA A 442 -36.31 -16.93 4.74
C ALA A 442 -36.55 -17.74 3.44
N TYR A 443 -35.50 -18.19 2.79
CA TYR A 443 -35.54 -18.87 1.48
C TYR A 443 -34.58 -20.07 1.47
N PRO A 444 -34.86 -21.15 2.23
CA PRO A 444 -33.96 -22.27 2.38
C PRO A 444 -33.67 -22.96 1.03
N GLY A 445 -32.40 -23.09 0.66
CA GLY A 445 -31.96 -23.75 -0.56
C GLY A 445 -32.09 -22.93 -1.85
N GLU A 446 -32.70 -21.74 -1.83
CA GLU A 446 -32.82 -20.88 -3.01
C GLU A 446 -31.56 -20.05 -3.29
N PHE A 447 -30.72 -19.87 -2.28
CA PHE A 447 -29.49 -19.06 -2.38
C PHE A 447 -28.21 -19.86 -2.09
N ARG A 448 -27.15 -19.49 -2.78
CA ARG A 448 -25.76 -19.86 -2.51
C ARG A 448 -24.97 -18.60 -2.27
N PHE A 449 -24.01 -18.65 -1.37
CA PHE A 449 -23.13 -17.50 -1.08
C PHE A 449 -21.68 -17.88 -1.32
N ILE A 450 -20.91 -16.95 -1.87
CA ILE A 450 -19.47 -17.09 -2.05
C ILE A 450 -18.78 -15.94 -1.31
N MET A 451 -17.83 -16.26 -0.43
CA MET A 451 -16.98 -15.26 0.21
C MET A 451 -15.54 -15.49 -0.27
N GLN A 452 -15.08 -14.62 -1.18
CA GLN A 452 -13.75 -14.69 -1.74
C GLN A 452 -12.82 -13.62 -1.17
N GLY A 453 -11.64 -14.06 -0.73
CA GLY A 453 -10.58 -13.25 -0.18
C GLY A 453 -10.03 -13.83 1.11
N SER A 454 -9.06 -13.13 1.68
CA SER A 454 -8.46 -13.47 2.97
C SER A 454 -8.13 -12.20 3.76
N GLY A 455 -7.87 -12.35 5.06
CA GLY A 455 -7.52 -11.26 5.94
C GLY A 455 -7.48 -11.65 7.42
N ASN A 456 -7.22 -10.66 8.27
CA ASN A 456 -7.10 -10.87 9.73
C ASN A 456 -8.41 -11.29 10.41
N MET A 457 -9.56 -11.22 9.72
CA MET A 457 -10.85 -11.70 10.24
C MET A 457 -11.26 -13.10 9.71
N ASP A 458 -10.39 -13.84 9.02
CA ASP A 458 -10.74 -15.17 8.49
C ASP A 458 -11.23 -16.11 9.59
N ALA A 459 -10.44 -16.26 10.68
CA ALA A 459 -10.83 -17.12 11.80
C ALA A 459 -12.13 -16.68 12.47
N PHE A 460 -12.40 -15.37 12.52
CA PHE A 460 -13.65 -14.82 13.03
C PHE A 460 -14.83 -15.15 12.10
N ALA A 461 -14.66 -14.98 10.79
CA ALA A 461 -15.68 -15.33 9.81
C ALA A 461 -16.02 -16.83 9.87
N ASP A 462 -15.02 -17.71 9.96
CA ASP A 462 -15.22 -19.16 10.05
C ASP A 462 -15.97 -19.56 11.33
N ARG A 463 -15.65 -18.91 12.48
CA ARG A 463 -16.43 -19.13 13.72
C ARG A 463 -17.88 -18.68 13.60
N LEU A 464 -18.16 -17.57 12.90
CA LEU A 464 -19.54 -17.11 12.66
C LEU A 464 -20.29 -18.06 11.73
N LEU A 465 -19.67 -18.52 10.65
CA LEU A 465 -20.27 -19.50 9.74
C LEU A 465 -20.68 -20.76 10.50
N LYS A 466 -19.79 -21.30 11.31
CA LYS A 466 -20.06 -22.46 12.17
C LYS A 466 -21.18 -22.17 13.19
N ARG A 467 -21.13 -21.03 13.87
CA ARG A 467 -22.13 -20.61 14.86
C ARG A 467 -23.54 -20.55 14.29
N TYR A 468 -23.66 -20.14 13.03
CA TYR A 468 -24.94 -19.97 12.35
C TYR A 468 -25.33 -21.14 11.45
N GLY A 469 -24.53 -22.20 11.38
CA GLY A 469 -24.80 -23.37 10.56
C GLY A 469 -24.77 -23.09 9.06
N LEU A 470 -23.90 -22.17 8.62
CA LEU A 470 -23.81 -21.71 7.24
C LEU A 470 -22.63 -22.31 6.48
N GLU A 471 -21.92 -23.28 7.03
CA GLU A 471 -20.72 -23.88 6.45
C GLU A 471 -20.98 -24.53 5.08
N ASN A 472 -22.21 -25.03 4.86
CA ASN A 472 -22.64 -25.61 3.59
C ASN A 472 -23.38 -24.60 2.66
N VAL A 473 -23.61 -23.37 3.12
CA VAL A 473 -24.36 -22.33 2.41
C VAL A 473 -23.43 -21.25 1.87
N VAL A 474 -22.34 -20.95 2.60
CA VAL A 474 -21.33 -19.96 2.26
C VAL A 474 -20.03 -20.66 1.91
N GLU A 475 -19.68 -20.66 0.63
CA GLU A 475 -18.40 -21.16 0.13
C GLU A 475 -17.28 -20.14 0.40
N ARG A 476 -16.20 -20.59 1.05
CA ARG A 476 -14.98 -19.78 1.26
C ARG A 476 -13.99 -20.00 0.12
N ARG A 477 -13.57 -18.92 -0.53
CA ARG A 477 -12.54 -18.94 -1.59
C ARG A 477 -11.34 -18.10 -1.19
N GLY A 478 -10.15 -18.68 -1.28
CA GLY A 478 -8.89 -17.97 -1.06
C GLY A 478 -8.46 -17.12 -2.27
N MET A 479 -7.34 -16.42 -2.11
CA MET A 479 -6.75 -15.55 -3.15
C MET A 479 -6.26 -16.32 -4.39
N GLY A 480 -6.05 -17.63 -4.31
CA GLY A 480 -5.62 -18.47 -5.43
C GLY A 480 -6.70 -18.71 -6.50
N VAL A 481 -7.97 -18.41 -6.21
CA VAL A 481 -9.06 -18.51 -7.18
C VAL A 481 -9.17 -17.19 -7.94
N PRO A 482 -9.11 -17.19 -9.29
CA PRO A 482 -9.30 -15.97 -10.07
C PRO A 482 -10.68 -15.34 -9.82
N VAL A 483 -10.72 -14.03 -9.56
CA VAL A 483 -11.97 -13.30 -9.30
C VAL A 483 -12.96 -13.41 -10.48
N ALA A 484 -12.43 -13.43 -11.71
CA ALA A 484 -13.24 -13.64 -12.91
C ALA A 484 -14.05 -14.95 -12.88
N GLN A 485 -13.48 -16.03 -12.33
CA GLN A 485 -14.20 -17.29 -12.15
C GLN A 485 -15.36 -17.13 -11.15
N THR A 486 -15.16 -16.42 -10.08
CA THR A 486 -16.24 -16.13 -9.10
C THR A 486 -17.34 -15.30 -9.76
N TYR A 487 -17.00 -14.27 -10.53
CA TYR A 487 -17.99 -13.47 -11.26
C TYR A 487 -18.80 -14.30 -12.28
N GLN A 488 -18.21 -15.31 -12.91
CA GLN A 488 -18.94 -16.21 -13.81
C GLN A 488 -20.07 -16.98 -13.08
N GLU A 489 -19.91 -17.28 -11.80
CA GLU A 489 -20.88 -17.98 -10.98
C GLU A 489 -21.86 -17.05 -10.25
N THR A 490 -21.56 -15.75 -10.16
CA THR A 490 -22.27 -14.78 -9.33
C THR A 490 -23.48 -14.18 -10.05
N ASP A 491 -24.62 -14.10 -9.37
CA ASP A 491 -25.85 -13.44 -9.86
C ASP A 491 -26.02 -12.02 -9.29
N ALA A 492 -25.46 -11.74 -8.12
CA ALA A 492 -25.36 -10.41 -7.52
C ALA A 492 -24.10 -10.28 -6.65
N LEU A 493 -23.43 -9.15 -6.70
CA LEU A 493 -22.33 -8.82 -5.77
C LEU A 493 -22.91 -8.07 -4.56
N LEU A 494 -22.47 -8.40 -3.34
CA LEU A 494 -22.86 -7.72 -2.11
C LEU A 494 -21.66 -7.08 -1.42
N ILE A 495 -21.66 -5.75 -1.30
CA ILE A 495 -20.64 -4.97 -0.63
C ILE A 495 -21.16 -4.54 0.74
N SER A 496 -20.60 -5.15 1.79
CA SER A 496 -21.03 -4.95 3.18
C SER A 496 -20.21 -3.91 3.96
N SER A 497 -19.26 -3.24 3.33
CA SER A 497 -18.25 -2.38 3.94
C SER A 497 -18.81 -1.28 4.85
N VAL A 498 -18.03 -0.85 5.86
CA VAL A 498 -18.34 0.34 6.69
C VAL A 498 -17.89 1.63 6.04
N ASN A 499 -16.88 1.56 5.18
CA ASN A 499 -16.27 2.70 4.52
C ASN A 499 -15.60 2.28 3.21
N GLU A 500 -15.82 3.05 2.14
CA GLU A 500 -15.23 2.83 0.81
C GLU A 500 -14.96 4.17 0.12
N GLY A 501 -14.01 4.14 -0.82
CA GLY A 501 -14.03 5.07 -1.93
C GLY A 501 -15.02 4.61 -3.01
N ILE A 502 -14.61 4.60 -4.27
CA ILE A 502 -15.26 3.80 -5.31
C ILE A 502 -14.60 2.43 -5.33
N THR A 503 -15.38 1.36 -5.18
CA THR A 503 -14.82 0.02 -5.17
C THR A 503 -14.56 -0.47 -6.59
N LEU A 504 -13.35 -0.93 -6.85
CA LEU A 504 -12.99 -1.56 -8.12
C LEU A 504 -13.86 -2.81 -8.38
N THR A 505 -14.21 -3.55 -7.32
CA THR A 505 -15.10 -4.72 -7.40
C THR A 505 -16.52 -4.36 -7.89
N SER A 506 -17.03 -3.14 -7.61
CA SER A 506 -18.28 -2.67 -8.20
C SER A 506 -18.15 -2.48 -9.70
N ILE A 507 -17.09 -1.82 -10.15
CA ILE A 507 -16.81 -1.61 -11.56
C ILE A 507 -16.65 -2.95 -12.29
N GLU A 508 -15.86 -3.85 -11.71
CA GLU A 508 -15.63 -5.20 -12.24
C GLU A 508 -16.94 -6.01 -12.38
N ALA A 509 -17.79 -6.02 -11.34
CA ALA A 509 -19.05 -6.75 -11.36
C ALA A 509 -20.04 -6.18 -12.38
N ILE A 510 -20.24 -4.85 -12.40
CA ILE A 510 -21.10 -4.18 -13.38
C ILE A 510 -20.62 -4.48 -14.80
N SER A 511 -19.31 -4.42 -15.03
CA SER A 511 -18.70 -4.74 -16.33
C SER A 511 -18.85 -6.22 -16.70
N ALA A 512 -18.92 -7.12 -15.72
CA ALA A 512 -19.20 -8.55 -15.91
C ALA A 512 -20.69 -8.87 -16.08
N GLY A 513 -21.57 -7.86 -16.13
CA GLY A 513 -23.02 -8.05 -16.30
C GLY A 513 -23.78 -8.42 -15.02
N ILE A 514 -23.19 -8.16 -13.86
CA ILE A 514 -23.69 -8.55 -12.54
C ILE A 514 -24.12 -7.30 -11.77
N PRO A 515 -25.37 -7.22 -11.27
CA PRO A 515 -25.79 -6.13 -10.42
C PRO A 515 -25.09 -6.16 -9.06
N VAL A 516 -24.94 -4.98 -8.47
CA VAL A 516 -24.24 -4.75 -7.21
C VAL A 516 -25.20 -4.20 -6.16
N LEU A 517 -25.22 -4.85 -5.01
CA LEU A 517 -25.85 -4.33 -3.80
C LEU A 517 -24.75 -3.81 -2.89
N SER A 518 -24.91 -2.62 -2.33
CA SER A 518 -23.88 -2.03 -1.48
C SER A 518 -24.46 -1.35 -0.24
N ALA A 519 -23.74 -1.44 0.87
CA ALA A 519 -23.95 -0.47 1.94
C ALA A 519 -23.75 0.96 1.39
N ASN A 520 -24.60 1.89 1.77
CA ASN A 520 -24.50 3.29 1.36
C ASN A 520 -23.36 3.98 2.14
N VAL A 521 -22.13 3.81 1.65
CA VAL A 521 -20.88 4.31 2.25
C VAL A 521 -19.99 4.92 1.19
N GLY A 522 -19.26 5.95 1.57
CA GLY A 522 -18.27 6.62 0.70
C GLY A 522 -18.90 7.07 -0.62
N SER A 523 -18.32 6.64 -1.73
CA SER A 523 -18.74 7.02 -3.08
C SER A 523 -19.61 5.98 -3.79
N GLN A 524 -20.17 4.99 -3.07
CA GLN A 524 -20.95 3.92 -3.70
C GLN A 524 -22.18 4.45 -4.46
N GLU A 525 -22.82 5.52 -3.98
CA GLU A 525 -23.95 6.16 -4.66
C GLU A 525 -23.60 6.73 -6.06
N THR A 526 -22.32 6.89 -6.39
CA THR A 526 -21.88 7.30 -7.74
C THR A 526 -22.23 6.23 -8.77
N LEU A 527 -22.04 4.96 -8.42
CA LEU A 527 -22.27 3.81 -9.30
C LEU A 527 -23.59 3.09 -9.04
N ILE A 528 -23.99 2.99 -7.77
CA ILE A 528 -25.14 2.18 -7.35
C ILE A 528 -26.36 3.08 -7.17
N PRO A 529 -27.49 2.80 -7.84
CA PRO A 529 -28.72 3.57 -7.67
C PRO A 529 -29.36 3.27 -6.30
N PRO A 530 -30.30 4.12 -5.80
CA PRO A 530 -30.96 3.92 -4.51
C PRO A 530 -31.56 2.53 -4.31
N GLN A 531 -32.00 1.87 -5.39
CA GLN A 531 -32.59 0.53 -5.36
C GLN A 531 -31.58 -0.57 -5.01
N GLY A 532 -30.28 -0.34 -5.23
CA GLY A 532 -29.18 -1.25 -4.88
C GLY A 532 -28.46 -0.87 -3.58
N LEU A 533 -28.81 0.29 -2.97
CA LEU A 533 -28.18 0.77 -1.75
C LEU A 533 -28.90 0.30 -0.49
N CYS A 534 -28.12 -0.26 0.44
CA CYS A 534 -28.55 -0.68 1.76
C CYS A 534 -28.09 0.33 2.81
N ARG A 535 -28.90 0.53 3.86
CA ARG A 535 -28.50 1.38 5.01
C ARG A 535 -27.30 0.77 5.74
N ARG A 536 -26.46 1.60 6.34
CA ARG A 536 -25.14 1.21 6.88
C ARG A 536 -25.18 0.35 8.13
N MET A 537 -26.11 0.62 9.07
CA MET A 537 -26.19 -0.15 10.32
C MET A 537 -26.55 -1.61 10.04
N THR A 538 -25.84 -2.57 10.63
CA THR A 538 -25.97 -4.00 10.33
C THR A 538 -27.41 -4.53 10.36
N PRO A 539 -28.27 -4.24 11.35
CA PRO A 539 -29.63 -4.73 11.32
C PRO A 539 -30.46 -4.19 10.14
N GLN A 540 -30.20 -2.94 9.76
CA GLN A 540 -30.87 -2.32 8.60
C GLN A 540 -30.28 -2.85 7.29
N PHE A 541 -28.95 -2.98 7.22
CA PHE A 541 -28.25 -3.56 6.07
C PHE A 541 -28.77 -4.97 5.76
N VAL A 542 -28.88 -5.83 6.76
CA VAL A 542 -29.40 -7.19 6.62
C VAL A 542 -30.84 -7.20 6.12
N ARG A 543 -31.70 -6.32 6.68
CA ARG A 543 -33.10 -6.19 6.25
C ARG A 543 -33.21 -5.72 4.82
N ASP A 544 -32.46 -4.68 4.45
CA ASP A 544 -32.49 -4.08 3.12
C ASP A 544 -31.93 -5.07 2.08
N THR A 545 -30.80 -5.74 2.37
CA THR A 545 -30.23 -6.80 1.53
C THR A 545 -31.24 -7.91 1.27
N LYS A 546 -31.89 -8.42 2.33
CA LYS A 546 -32.95 -9.45 2.19
C LYS A 546 -34.10 -8.96 1.31
N SER A 547 -34.56 -7.73 1.51
CA SER A 547 -35.64 -7.13 0.70
C SER A 547 -35.27 -7.01 -0.76
N ILE A 548 -34.08 -6.47 -1.07
CA ILE A 548 -33.62 -6.30 -2.46
C ILE A 548 -33.46 -7.68 -3.13
N LEU A 549 -32.80 -8.63 -2.46
CA LEU A 549 -32.59 -9.97 -3.00
C LEU A 549 -33.94 -10.68 -3.27
N SER A 550 -34.96 -10.53 -2.40
CA SER A 550 -36.28 -11.10 -2.64
C SER A 550 -36.97 -10.54 -3.89
N HIS A 551 -36.71 -9.28 -4.23
CA HIS A 551 -37.26 -8.63 -5.43
C HIS A 551 -36.58 -9.06 -6.74
N ILE A 552 -35.29 -9.42 -6.69
CA ILE A 552 -34.51 -9.73 -7.90
C ILE A 552 -34.37 -11.24 -8.14
N VAL A 553 -34.50 -12.10 -7.10
CA VAL A 553 -34.35 -13.56 -7.26
C VAL A 553 -35.42 -14.16 -8.15
N ASN A 554 -36.67 -13.73 -7.96
CA ASN A 554 -37.82 -14.23 -8.71
C ASN A 554 -38.19 -13.41 -9.93
N ASN A 555 -37.48 -12.29 -10.18
CA ASN A 555 -37.77 -11.40 -11.30
C ASN A 555 -36.48 -10.95 -12.00
N GLU A 556 -36.14 -11.68 -13.08
CA GLU A 556 -34.96 -11.41 -13.88
C GLU A 556 -34.99 -10.01 -14.53
N GLU A 557 -36.18 -9.49 -14.81
CA GLU A 557 -36.33 -8.13 -15.36
C GLU A 557 -35.96 -7.07 -14.32
N ASN A 558 -36.32 -7.24 -13.04
CA ASN A 558 -35.90 -6.34 -11.98
C ASN A 558 -34.38 -6.39 -11.78
N ARG A 559 -33.79 -7.59 -11.87
CA ARG A 559 -32.33 -7.76 -11.77
C ARG A 559 -31.62 -7.07 -12.93
N ARG A 560 -32.16 -7.18 -14.15
CA ARG A 560 -31.66 -6.51 -15.32
C ARG A 560 -31.75 -4.98 -15.21
N LYS A 561 -32.91 -4.45 -14.81
CA LYS A 561 -33.12 -3.00 -14.63
C LYS A 561 -32.18 -2.40 -13.61
N LEU A 562 -31.89 -3.11 -12.51
CA LEU A 562 -30.90 -2.67 -11.53
C LEU A 562 -29.53 -2.54 -12.19
N TRP A 563 -29.05 -3.59 -12.86
CA TRP A 563 -27.78 -3.58 -13.55
C TRP A 563 -27.70 -2.53 -14.68
N GLU A 564 -28.76 -2.35 -15.47
CA GLU A 564 -28.80 -1.32 -16.53
C GLU A 564 -28.66 0.10 -15.94
N SER A 565 -29.30 0.36 -14.81
CA SER A 565 -29.13 1.63 -14.09
C SER A 565 -27.72 1.84 -13.56
N GLU A 566 -27.07 0.79 -13.06
CA GLU A 566 -25.68 0.80 -12.63
C GLU A 566 -24.72 0.99 -13.81
N LEU A 567 -24.95 0.28 -14.91
CA LEU A 567 -24.17 0.43 -16.14
C LEU A 567 -24.24 1.85 -16.70
N ALA A 568 -25.44 2.45 -16.73
CA ALA A 568 -25.59 3.84 -17.19
C ALA A 568 -24.82 4.83 -16.31
N ARG A 569 -24.80 4.61 -14.99
CA ARG A 569 -24.00 5.41 -14.05
C ARG A 569 -22.50 5.20 -14.25
N LEU A 570 -22.07 3.95 -14.42
CA LEU A 570 -20.68 3.62 -14.72
C LEU A 570 -20.23 4.25 -16.05
N GLN A 571 -21.07 4.19 -17.10
CA GLN A 571 -20.77 4.81 -18.39
C GLN A 571 -20.63 6.33 -18.26
N LYS A 572 -21.51 6.99 -17.50
CA LYS A 572 -21.38 8.43 -17.21
C LYS A 572 -20.09 8.74 -16.44
N PHE A 573 -19.76 7.94 -15.44
CA PHE A 573 -18.52 8.06 -14.65
C PHE A 573 -17.28 7.85 -15.55
N SER A 574 -17.36 6.91 -16.50
CA SER A 574 -16.29 6.60 -17.47
C SER A 574 -16.08 7.67 -18.55
N GLN A 575 -16.94 8.70 -18.62
CA GLN A 575 -16.72 9.85 -19.50
C GLN A 575 -15.75 10.87 -18.91
N MET A 576 -15.46 10.78 -17.62
CA MET A 576 -14.41 11.60 -16.99
C MET A 576 -13.04 11.18 -17.53
N GLU A 577 -12.10 12.12 -17.57
CA GLU A 577 -10.70 11.79 -17.85
C GLU A 577 -10.21 10.81 -16.79
N SER A 578 -9.73 9.65 -17.21
CA SER A 578 -9.23 8.63 -16.29
C SER A 578 -7.89 9.04 -15.66
N ALA A 579 -7.59 8.50 -14.48
CA ALA A 579 -6.35 8.81 -13.79
C ALA A 579 -5.11 8.47 -14.61
N ASP A 580 -5.11 7.34 -15.30
CA ASP A 580 -3.98 6.93 -16.17
C ASP A 580 -3.77 7.90 -17.34
N ALA A 581 -4.84 8.37 -17.98
CA ALA A 581 -4.75 9.35 -19.06
C ALA A 581 -4.23 10.70 -18.55
N TYR A 582 -4.74 11.16 -17.40
CA TYR A 582 -4.31 12.39 -16.77
C TYR A 582 -2.83 12.35 -16.37
N PHE A 583 -2.41 11.29 -15.65
CA PHE A 583 -1.02 11.14 -15.21
C PHE A 583 -0.04 10.96 -16.38
N LYS A 584 -0.45 10.24 -17.44
CA LYS A 584 0.36 10.10 -18.65
C LYS A 584 0.64 11.44 -19.33
N LYS A 585 -0.39 12.30 -19.44
CA LYS A 585 -0.24 13.64 -19.98
C LYS A 585 0.68 14.50 -19.10
N MET A 586 0.44 14.50 -17.81
CA MET A 586 1.22 15.26 -16.83
C MET A 586 2.70 14.84 -16.82
N LEU A 587 2.99 13.54 -16.77
CA LEU A 587 4.36 13.01 -16.77
C LEU A 587 5.09 13.36 -18.08
N LYS A 588 4.38 13.37 -19.21
CA LYS A 588 4.93 13.84 -20.47
C LYS A 588 5.29 15.34 -20.41
N GLU A 589 4.43 16.17 -19.84
CA GLU A 589 4.71 17.59 -19.64
C GLU A 589 5.95 17.80 -18.75
N TRP A 590 6.12 16.99 -17.69
CA TRP A 590 7.32 17.02 -16.86
C TRP A 590 8.57 16.55 -17.60
N HIS A 591 8.45 15.62 -18.54
CA HIS A 591 9.57 15.15 -19.35
C HIS A 591 10.03 16.20 -20.36
N ASP A 592 9.12 16.99 -20.91
CA ASP A 592 9.39 17.97 -21.95
C ASP A 592 9.94 19.30 -21.37
N GLN A 593 9.89 19.50 -20.04
CA GLN A 593 10.53 20.59 -19.31
C GLN A 593 12.00 20.29 -19.00
#